data_3bdadc10aa66ed67d2a481cd3d9fcf1e
#
_entry.id   3bdadc10aa66ed67d2a481cd3d9fcf1e
#
_cell.length_a   1.000
_cell.length_b   1.000
_cell.length_c   1.000
_cell.angle_alpha   90.00
_cell.angle_beta   90.00
_cell.angle_gamma   90.00
#
_symmetry.space_group_name_H-M   'P 1'
#
loop_
_entity.id
_entity.type
_entity.pdbx_description
1 polymer ?
#
loop_
_entity_poly.entity_id
_entity_poly.type
_entity_poly.pdbx_seq_one_letter_code
_entity_poly.pdbx_strand_id
1 'polypeptide(L)'
;MEYGAICTPFIFVVYAKSKYLCVLISNEMGKNKLEKFADMASYPHVFEYPYSAVDNVPFDMKGKWHQEFFGNDHPIVLELGCGRGEYTVGLGRMFPDKNFIAVDIKGSRMWTGATESLQAGMKNVAFLRTNIEIIERFFAAGEVSEIWLTFSDPQMKKATKRLTSTYFMERYRKFLKPDGIIHLKTDSNFMFTYTKYMIEANQFPVEFITEDLYHSDLVDD
;
A
#
# COMPACT_ATOMS: atom_id res chain seq x y z
N MET A 1 35.64 10.92 9.90
CA MET A 1 34.34 11.07 9.20
C MET A 1 33.36 10.22 9.96
N GLU A 2 32.60 10.83 10.85
CA GLU A 2 31.56 10.16 11.61
C GLU A 2 30.42 9.83 10.66
N TYR A 3 30.21 8.55 10.42
CA TYR A 3 28.95 8.09 9.85
C TYR A 3 27.88 8.32 10.91
N GLY A 4 27.14 9.42 10.78
CA GLY A 4 25.98 9.68 11.61
C GLY A 4 25.04 8.45 11.53
N ALA A 5 24.68 7.91 12.68
CA ALA A 5 23.72 6.84 12.81
C ALA A 5 22.47 7.24 12.02
N ILE A 6 22.22 6.54 10.92
CA ILE A 6 20.99 6.71 10.14
C ILE A 6 19.89 6.16 11.03
N CYS A 7 19.21 7.06 11.74
CA CYS A 7 18.00 6.71 12.48
C CYS A 7 17.02 6.10 11.46
N THR A 8 16.84 4.80 11.54
CA THR A 8 15.88 4.10 10.65
C THR A 8 14.48 4.48 11.09
N PRO A 9 13.70 5.14 10.26
CA PRO A 9 12.45 5.76 10.69
C PRO A 9 11.24 4.80 10.69
N PHE A 10 11.41 3.50 10.45
CA PHE A 10 10.28 2.57 10.33
C PHE A 10 10.65 1.12 10.71
N ILE A 11 9.63 0.36 11.06
CA ILE A 11 9.71 -1.02 11.58
C ILE A 11 9.17 -1.99 10.52
N PHE A 12 9.74 -3.19 10.44
CA PHE A 12 9.25 -4.24 9.55
C PHE A 12 8.44 -5.28 10.28
N VAL A 13 7.33 -5.69 9.63
CA VAL A 13 6.53 -6.87 9.96
C VAL A 13 6.43 -7.74 8.71
N VAL A 14 6.94 -8.97 8.76
CA VAL A 14 7.10 -9.82 7.57
C VAL A 14 6.38 -11.16 7.75
N TYR A 15 5.47 -11.48 6.84
CA TYR A 15 4.70 -12.72 6.82
C TYR A 15 4.90 -13.51 5.53
N ALA A 16 5.15 -14.82 5.64
CA ALA A 16 5.07 -15.74 4.50
C ALA A 16 3.91 -16.72 4.68
N LYS A 17 3.40 -17.27 3.56
CA LYS A 17 2.32 -18.25 3.47
C LYS A 17 1.05 -17.84 4.22
N SER A 18 0.18 -17.11 3.56
CA SER A 18 -1.16 -16.77 4.06
C SER A 18 -2.23 -17.22 3.09
N LYS A 19 -3.23 -17.99 3.54
CA LYS A 19 -4.47 -18.23 2.78
C LYS A 19 -5.27 -16.93 2.71
N TYR A 20 -5.98 -16.73 1.63
CA TYR A 20 -6.69 -15.51 1.31
C TYR A 20 -7.71 -15.11 2.37
N LEU A 21 -7.79 -13.83 2.66
CA LEU A 21 -9.03 -13.23 3.14
C LEU A 21 -10.03 -13.37 1.97
N CYS A 22 -10.84 -14.44 1.99
CA CYS A 22 -11.81 -14.72 0.93
C CYS A 22 -13.03 -13.83 1.16
N VAL A 23 -13.04 -12.65 0.57
CA VAL A 23 -14.25 -11.84 0.49
C VAL A 23 -15.10 -12.43 -0.62
N LEU A 24 -16.33 -12.83 -0.29
CA LEU A 24 -17.35 -13.29 -1.24
C LEU A 24 -17.65 -12.15 -2.23
N ILE A 25 -17.15 -12.28 -3.45
CA ILE A 25 -17.43 -11.35 -4.52
C ILE A 25 -18.73 -11.79 -5.19
N SER A 26 -19.73 -10.91 -5.16
CA SER A 26 -20.93 -11.07 -5.98
C SER A 26 -20.54 -11.08 -7.46
N ASN A 27 -21.02 -12.10 -8.20
CA ASN A 27 -20.85 -12.21 -9.65
C ASN A 27 -21.69 -11.12 -10.34
N GLU A 28 -21.17 -9.91 -10.47
CA GLU A 28 -21.72 -8.97 -11.44
C GLU A 28 -21.14 -9.28 -12.82
N MET A 29 -22.01 -9.28 -13.85
CA MET A 29 -21.62 -9.44 -15.25
C MET A 29 -20.53 -8.46 -15.60
N GLY A 30 -19.38 -8.97 -16.03
CA GLY A 30 -18.13 -8.21 -16.10
C GLY A 30 -18.18 -7.07 -17.11
N LYS A 31 -18.23 -5.84 -16.62
CA LYS A 31 -17.99 -4.64 -17.43
C LYS A 31 -16.70 -4.77 -18.22
N ASN A 32 -16.68 -4.26 -19.44
CA ASN A 32 -15.47 -4.21 -20.24
C ASN A 32 -14.45 -3.20 -19.66
N LYS A 33 -13.23 -3.25 -20.15
CA LYS A 33 -12.13 -2.45 -19.59
C LYS A 33 -12.37 -0.92 -19.70
N LEU A 34 -13.01 -0.46 -20.78
CA LEU A 34 -13.28 0.96 -21.01
C LEU A 34 -14.36 1.47 -20.05
N GLU A 35 -15.41 0.70 -19.84
CA GLU A 35 -16.45 1.02 -18.86
C GLU A 35 -15.88 1.13 -17.44
N LYS A 36 -14.99 0.21 -17.04
CA LYS A 36 -14.32 0.28 -15.74
C LYS A 36 -13.48 1.55 -15.58
N PHE A 37 -12.82 2.01 -16.62
CA PHE A 37 -12.07 3.28 -16.56
C PHE A 37 -13.00 4.48 -16.48
N ALA A 38 -14.12 4.48 -17.20
CA ALA A 38 -15.12 5.54 -17.11
C ALA A 38 -15.74 5.62 -15.70
N ASP A 39 -16.08 4.49 -15.09
CA ASP A 39 -16.53 4.42 -13.71
C ASP A 39 -15.49 5.02 -12.75
N MET A 40 -14.23 4.54 -12.83
CA MET A 40 -13.14 4.99 -11.96
C MET A 40 -12.95 6.51 -12.03
N ALA A 41 -13.03 7.10 -13.21
CA ALA A 41 -12.91 8.55 -13.40
C ALA A 41 -14.09 9.35 -12.78
N SER A 42 -15.23 8.69 -12.54
CA SER A 42 -16.42 9.32 -11.92
C SER A 42 -16.48 9.15 -10.39
N TYR A 43 -15.68 8.27 -9.81
CA TYR A 43 -15.75 7.97 -8.38
C TYR A 43 -15.06 9.06 -7.54
N PRO A 44 -15.72 9.64 -6.53
CA PRO A 44 -15.19 10.79 -5.76
C PRO A 44 -14.00 10.42 -4.88
N HIS A 45 -13.77 9.13 -4.59
CA HIS A 45 -12.68 8.62 -3.77
C HIS A 45 -11.57 7.96 -4.60
N VAL A 46 -11.58 8.17 -5.92
CA VAL A 46 -10.56 7.69 -6.85
C VAL A 46 -9.78 8.87 -7.42
N PHE A 47 -8.48 8.83 -7.26
CA PHE A 47 -7.55 9.84 -7.75
C PHE A 47 -6.69 9.21 -8.84
N GLU A 48 -6.67 9.80 -10.03
CA GLU A 48 -5.87 9.33 -11.15
C GLU A 48 -4.73 10.31 -11.45
N TYR A 49 -3.50 9.81 -11.43
CA TYR A 49 -2.32 10.60 -11.76
C TYR A 49 -1.40 9.81 -12.70
N PRO A 50 -1.49 10.04 -14.01
CA PRO A 50 -0.66 9.34 -14.98
C PRO A 50 0.80 9.77 -14.88
N TYR A 51 1.73 8.87 -15.18
CA TYR A 51 3.17 9.17 -15.15
C TYR A 51 3.55 10.35 -16.05
N SER A 52 2.85 10.55 -17.15
CA SER A 52 3.05 11.69 -18.08
C SER A 52 2.75 13.06 -17.46
N ALA A 53 2.03 13.12 -16.34
CA ALA A 53 1.73 14.37 -15.63
C ALA A 53 2.82 14.78 -14.62
N VAL A 54 3.84 13.92 -14.41
CA VAL A 54 4.85 14.03 -13.34
C VAL A 54 5.57 15.38 -13.33
N ASP A 55 5.89 15.93 -14.48
CA ASP A 55 6.71 17.15 -14.58
C ASP A 55 5.88 18.45 -14.60
N ASN A 56 4.57 18.36 -14.84
CA ASN A 56 3.76 19.53 -15.19
C ASN A 56 2.59 19.81 -14.22
N VAL A 57 2.20 18.83 -13.40
CA VAL A 57 1.02 18.98 -12.51
C VAL A 57 1.38 18.61 -11.09
N PRO A 58 1.36 19.54 -10.14
CA PRO A 58 1.44 19.18 -8.71
C PRO A 58 0.21 18.36 -8.32
N PHE A 59 0.38 17.52 -7.30
CA PHE A 59 -0.74 16.77 -6.73
C PHE A 59 -1.29 17.54 -5.52
N ASP A 60 -2.47 18.11 -5.68
CA ASP A 60 -3.05 19.06 -4.73
C ASP A 60 -3.36 18.47 -3.35
N MET A 61 -3.58 17.14 -3.28
CA MET A 61 -3.89 16.44 -2.02
C MET A 61 -2.67 16.16 -1.15
N LYS A 62 -1.44 16.37 -1.65
CA LYS A 62 -0.21 16.14 -0.87
C LYS A 62 -0.20 16.97 0.40
N GLY A 63 -0.10 16.30 1.55
CA GLY A 63 -0.13 16.92 2.87
C GLY A 63 -1.52 17.33 3.36
N LYS A 64 -2.57 16.97 2.62
CA LYS A 64 -3.96 17.40 2.90
C LYS A 64 -4.96 16.25 2.97
N TRP A 65 -4.51 15.00 2.88
CA TRP A 65 -5.38 13.84 2.88
C TRP A 65 -6.32 13.79 4.08
N HIS A 66 -5.83 14.12 5.27
CA HIS A 66 -6.63 14.15 6.50
C HIS A 66 -7.75 15.19 6.43
N GLN A 67 -7.44 16.40 5.98
CA GLN A 67 -8.36 17.54 6.04
C GLN A 67 -9.31 17.59 4.86
N GLU A 68 -8.78 17.42 3.63
CA GLU A 68 -9.56 17.67 2.41
C GLU A 68 -10.29 16.41 1.91
N PHE A 69 -9.82 15.21 2.24
CA PHE A 69 -10.49 13.99 1.82
C PHE A 69 -11.16 13.23 2.98
N PHE A 70 -10.38 12.82 3.99
CA PHE A 70 -10.91 11.99 5.06
C PHE A 70 -11.74 12.78 6.11
N GLY A 71 -11.46 14.04 6.29
CA GLY A 71 -12.13 14.89 7.29
C GLY A 71 -11.86 14.49 8.75
N ASN A 72 -10.73 13.80 9.00
CA ASN A 72 -10.31 13.31 10.31
C ASN A 72 -8.78 13.16 10.37
N ASP A 73 -8.24 12.93 11.58
CA ASP A 73 -6.80 12.78 11.84
C ASP A 73 -6.39 11.31 12.07
N HIS A 74 -7.21 10.36 11.67
CA HIS A 74 -6.89 8.93 11.81
C HIS A 74 -5.64 8.55 11.02
N PRO A 75 -4.83 7.58 11.50
CA PRO A 75 -3.63 7.13 10.81
C PRO A 75 -3.90 6.72 9.35
N ILE A 76 -3.04 7.17 8.43
CA ILE A 76 -3.12 6.78 7.02
C ILE A 76 -2.28 5.53 6.78
N VAL A 77 -2.91 4.52 6.21
CA VAL A 77 -2.34 3.23 5.81
C VAL A 77 -2.35 3.12 4.29
N LEU A 78 -1.21 2.82 3.68
CA LEU A 78 -1.11 2.58 2.23
C LEU A 78 -1.04 1.09 1.92
N GLU A 79 -1.79 0.64 0.92
CA GLU A 79 -1.53 -0.64 0.26
C GLU A 79 -0.88 -0.37 -1.10
N LEU A 80 0.39 -0.76 -1.27
CA LEU A 80 1.13 -0.54 -2.51
C LEU A 80 1.11 -1.79 -3.39
N GLY A 81 0.57 -1.67 -4.60
CA GLY A 81 0.32 -2.78 -5.50
C GLY A 81 -0.99 -3.51 -5.15
N CYS A 82 -2.02 -2.77 -4.80
CA CYS A 82 -3.29 -3.28 -4.26
C CYS A 82 -4.07 -4.23 -5.18
N GLY A 83 -3.72 -4.31 -6.47
CA GLY A 83 -4.42 -5.16 -7.42
C GLY A 83 -5.90 -4.82 -7.52
N ARG A 84 -6.77 -5.62 -6.88
CA ARG A 84 -8.22 -5.42 -6.84
C ARG A 84 -8.68 -4.57 -5.64
N GLY A 85 -7.79 -4.25 -4.71
CA GLY A 85 -8.10 -3.47 -3.53
C GLY A 85 -8.82 -4.24 -2.42
N GLU A 86 -8.81 -5.57 -2.48
CA GLU A 86 -9.53 -6.43 -1.53
C GLU A 86 -9.01 -6.27 -0.09
N TYR A 87 -7.69 -6.15 0.09
CA TYR A 87 -7.10 -5.90 1.41
C TYR A 87 -7.46 -4.51 1.93
N THR A 88 -7.31 -3.48 1.12
CA THR A 88 -7.68 -2.11 1.49
C THR A 88 -9.13 -2.02 1.96
N VAL A 89 -10.07 -2.62 1.22
CA VAL A 89 -11.50 -2.61 1.58
C VAL A 89 -11.76 -3.45 2.83
N GLY A 90 -11.15 -4.64 2.92
CA GLY A 90 -11.28 -5.52 4.08
C GLY A 90 -10.75 -4.88 5.36
N LEU A 91 -9.54 -4.34 5.33
CA LEU A 91 -8.93 -3.65 6.46
C LEU A 91 -9.70 -2.37 6.82
N GLY A 92 -10.19 -1.62 5.83
CA GLY A 92 -11.02 -0.45 6.08
C GLY A 92 -12.33 -0.74 6.83
N ARG A 93 -12.90 -1.94 6.64
CA ARG A 93 -14.06 -2.41 7.43
C ARG A 93 -13.68 -2.84 8.85
N MET A 94 -12.54 -3.50 8.99
CA MET A 94 -12.07 -4.01 10.28
C MET A 94 -11.57 -2.88 11.20
N PHE A 95 -10.98 -1.83 10.62
CA PHE A 95 -10.35 -0.73 11.36
C PHE A 95 -10.96 0.61 10.95
N PRO A 96 -12.16 0.95 11.42
CA PRO A 96 -12.85 2.20 11.06
C PRO A 96 -12.15 3.46 11.60
N ASP A 97 -11.24 3.31 12.54
CA ASP A 97 -10.38 4.34 13.14
C ASP A 97 -9.07 4.57 12.37
N LYS A 98 -8.90 3.92 11.22
CA LYS A 98 -7.78 4.13 10.29
C LYS A 98 -8.30 4.54 8.90
N ASN A 99 -7.50 5.29 8.18
CA ASN A 99 -7.73 5.69 6.79
C ASN A 99 -6.87 4.85 5.85
N PHE A 100 -7.42 4.34 4.77
CA PHE A 100 -6.75 3.44 3.85
C PHE A 100 -6.68 4.03 2.45
N ILE A 101 -5.50 3.96 1.81
CA ILE A 101 -5.30 4.38 0.42
C ILE A 101 -4.68 3.23 -0.37
N ALA A 102 -5.44 2.69 -1.32
CA ALA A 102 -5.02 1.66 -2.24
C ALA A 102 -4.28 2.27 -3.43
N VAL A 103 -3.07 1.78 -3.74
CA VAL A 103 -2.25 2.30 -4.85
C VAL A 103 -1.92 1.21 -5.85
N ASP A 104 -2.25 1.43 -7.12
CA ASP A 104 -1.84 0.57 -8.25
C ASP A 104 -1.88 1.37 -9.56
N ILE A 105 -1.22 0.86 -10.59
CA ILE A 105 -1.30 1.41 -11.95
C ILE A 105 -2.45 0.80 -12.76
N LYS A 106 -2.94 -0.39 -12.35
CA LYS A 106 -3.93 -1.17 -13.09
C LYS A 106 -5.37 -0.82 -12.70
N GLY A 107 -5.85 0.35 -13.11
CA GLY A 107 -7.19 0.86 -12.79
C GLY A 107 -8.33 -0.12 -13.03
N SER A 108 -8.29 -0.93 -14.10
CA SER A 108 -9.32 -1.96 -14.35
C SER A 108 -9.38 -3.07 -13.30
N ARG A 109 -8.30 -3.29 -12.54
CA ARG A 109 -8.32 -4.18 -11.38
C ARG A 109 -8.84 -3.45 -10.14
N MET A 110 -8.32 -2.27 -9.85
CA MET A 110 -8.73 -1.42 -8.73
C MET A 110 -10.24 -1.13 -8.73
N TRP A 111 -10.85 -1.12 -9.91
CA TRP A 111 -12.29 -0.90 -10.08
C TRP A 111 -13.14 -1.78 -9.16
N THR A 112 -12.74 -3.01 -8.88
CA THR A 112 -13.49 -3.92 -8.00
C THR A 112 -13.60 -3.35 -6.58
N GLY A 113 -12.49 -3.06 -5.93
CA GLY A 113 -12.48 -2.51 -4.57
C GLY A 113 -13.04 -1.10 -4.52
N ALA A 114 -12.78 -0.28 -5.54
CA ALA A 114 -13.34 1.06 -5.62
C ALA A 114 -14.88 1.04 -5.73
N THR A 115 -15.44 0.15 -6.55
CA THR A 115 -16.89 0.00 -6.66
C THR A 115 -17.49 -0.53 -5.36
N GLU A 116 -16.87 -1.53 -4.75
CA GLU A 116 -17.32 -2.13 -3.49
C GLU A 116 -17.32 -1.13 -2.34
N SER A 117 -16.24 -0.37 -2.17
CA SER A 117 -16.16 0.66 -1.13
C SER A 117 -17.15 1.80 -1.34
N LEU A 118 -17.38 2.20 -2.60
CA LEU A 118 -18.39 3.22 -2.94
C LEU A 118 -19.79 2.75 -2.58
N GLN A 119 -20.17 1.53 -2.99
CA GLN A 119 -21.49 0.94 -2.71
C GLN A 119 -21.70 0.73 -1.20
N ALA A 120 -20.65 0.39 -0.46
CA ALA A 120 -20.68 0.26 1.00
C ALA A 120 -20.66 1.63 1.73
N GLY A 121 -20.55 2.74 1.02
CA GLY A 121 -20.52 4.09 1.61
C GLY A 121 -19.31 4.35 2.50
N MET A 122 -18.19 3.62 2.30
CA MET A 122 -16.98 3.76 3.10
C MET A 122 -16.37 5.15 2.94
N LYS A 123 -16.06 5.81 4.06
CA LYS A 123 -15.47 7.16 4.10
C LYS A 123 -13.97 7.14 4.42
N ASN A 124 -13.48 6.01 4.88
CA ASN A 124 -12.09 5.81 5.28
C ASN A 124 -11.25 5.08 4.22
N VAL A 125 -11.73 4.97 2.97
CA VAL A 125 -11.04 4.29 1.87
C VAL A 125 -10.93 5.20 0.66
N ALA A 126 -9.73 5.30 0.08
CA ALA A 126 -9.43 5.98 -1.17
C ALA A 126 -8.61 5.10 -2.12
N PHE A 127 -8.61 5.44 -3.39
CA PHE A 127 -7.84 4.77 -4.43
C PHE A 127 -6.98 5.79 -5.19
N LEU A 128 -5.70 5.52 -5.30
CA LEU A 128 -4.74 6.34 -6.06
C LEU A 128 -4.18 5.51 -7.23
N ARG A 129 -4.65 5.80 -8.43
CA ARG A 129 -4.15 5.16 -9.64
C ARG A 129 -2.91 5.88 -10.14
N THR A 130 -1.74 5.32 -9.86
CA THR A 130 -0.45 5.89 -10.28
C THR A 130 0.65 4.84 -10.34
N ASN A 131 1.82 5.24 -10.82
CA ASN A 131 3.02 4.42 -10.75
C ASN A 131 3.67 4.55 -9.35
N ILE A 132 3.88 3.44 -8.65
CA ILE A 132 4.47 3.42 -7.31
C ILE A 132 5.91 4.00 -7.29
N GLU A 133 6.62 4.00 -8.42
CA GLU A 133 7.96 4.59 -8.51
C GLU A 133 7.99 6.10 -8.20
N ILE A 134 6.83 6.79 -8.26
CA ILE A 134 6.70 8.21 -7.95
C ILE A 134 5.86 8.48 -6.69
N ILE A 135 5.69 7.48 -5.83
CA ILE A 135 4.79 7.53 -4.67
C ILE A 135 5.08 8.71 -3.72
N GLU A 136 6.31 9.13 -3.60
CA GLU A 136 6.74 10.27 -2.76
C GLU A 136 6.15 11.63 -3.17
N ARG A 137 5.52 11.71 -4.35
CA ARG A 137 4.86 12.92 -4.83
C ARG A 137 3.49 13.15 -4.21
N PHE A 138 2.89 12.11 -3.67
CA PHE A 138 1.49 12.11 -3.25
C PHE A 138 1.31 12.34 -1.75
N PHE A 139 2.39 12.24 -0.98
CA PHE A 139 2.35 12.35 0.47
C PHE A 139 3.43 13.31 0.98
N ALA A 140 3.08 14.10 2.00
CA ALA A 140 4.02 14.94 2.71
C ALA A 140 4.82 14.14 3.74
N ALA A 141 5.89 14.73 4.29
CA ALA A 141 6.70 14.09 5.31
C ALA A 141 5.86 13.75 6.56
N GLY A 142 5.94 12.49 7.00
CA GLY A 142 5.21 12.00 8.17
C GLY A 142 3.69 11.90 8.00
N GLU A 143 3.17 11.93 6.77
CA GLU A 143 1.72 11.84 6.53
C GLU A 143 1.19 10.42 6.61
N VAL A 144 2.03 9.41 6.33
CA VAL A 144 1.66 7.99 6.31
C VAL A 144 2.16 7.29 7.57
N SER A 145 1.33 6.44 8.15
CA SER A 145 1.67 5.68 9.36
C SER A 145 2.10 4.25 9.07
N GLU A 146 1.50 3.62 8.05
CA GLU A 146 1.77 2.23 7.72
C GLU A 146 1.79 2.02 6.20
N ILE A 147 2.60 1.05 5.74
CA ILE A 147 2.63 0.58 4.36
C ILE A 147 2.41 -0.92 4.34
N TRP A 148 1.45 -1.39 3.55
CA TRP A 148 1.19 -2.81 3.30
C TRP A 148 1.62 -3.19 1.90
N LEU A 149 2.45 -4.24 1.82
CA LEU A 149 2.93 -4.87 0.59
C LEU A 149 2.34 -6.28 0.54
N THR A 150 1.16 -6.41 -0.08
CA THR A 150 0.39 -7.66 -0.10
C THR A 150 0.55 -8.35 -1.44
N PHE A 151 1.18 -9.53 -1.45
CA PHE A 151 1.39 -10.38 -2.65
C PHE A 151 1.95 -9.61 -3.86
N SER A 152 2.83 -8.65 -3.61
CA SER A 152 3.48 -7.87 -4.65
C SER A 152 4.38 -8.74 -5.53
N ASP A 153 4.52 -8.36 -6.81
CA ASP A 153 5.39 -9.05 -7.76
C ASP A 153 6.84 -9.07 -7.24
N PRO A 154 7.47 -10.24 -7.09
CA PRO A 154 8.83 -10.38 -6.56
C PRO A 154 9.91 -9.79 -7.46
N GLN A 155 9.61 -9.38 -8.69
CA GLN A 155 10.53 -8.69 -9.62
C GLN A 155 11.89 -9.40 -9.74
N MET A 156 11.87 -10.68 -10.11
CA MET A 156 13.05 -11.57 -10.10
C MET A 156 14.28 -10.98 -10.80
N LYS A 157 14.07 -10.25 -11.91
CA LYS A 157 15.15 -9.72 -12.76
C LYS A 157 15.60 -8.29 -12.39
N LYS A 158 14.81 -7.53 -11.63
CA LYS A 158 15.06 -6.10 -11.38
C LYS A 158 14.93 -5.78 -9.90
N ALA A 159 16.06 -5.85 -9.17
CA ALA A 159 16.08 -5.61 -7.73
C ALA A 159 15.48 -4.24 -7.34
N THR A 160 15.78 -3.19 -8.08
CA THR A 160 15.26 -1.83 -7.83
C THR A 160 13.75 -1.69 -8.00
N LYS A 161 13.08 -2.67 -8.63
CA LYS A 161 11.61 -2.67 -8.76
C LYS A 161 10.89 -3.45 -7.66
N ARG A 162 11.62 -4.13 -6.78
CA ARG A 162 11.02 -4.79 -5.61
C ARG A 162 10.59 -3.74 -4.61
N LEU A 163 9.35 -3.81 -4.15
CA LEU A 163 8.80 -2.83 -3.21
C LEU A 163 9.49 -2.86 -1.83
N THR A 164 10.24 -3.90 -1.51
CA THR A 164 11.10 -3.98 -0.31
C THR A 164 12.56 -3.66 -0.58
N SER A 165 12.95 -3.18 -1.78
CA SER A 165 14.33 -2.80 -2.06
C SER A 165 14.73 -1.50 -1.34
N THR A 166 16.04 -1.31 -1.12
CA THR A 166 16.58 -0.05 -0.59
C THR A 166 16.17 1.16 -1.43
N TYR A 167 16.01 0.98 -2.75
CA TYR A 167 15.49 2.01 -3.66
C TYR A 167 14.10 2.51 -3.25
N PHE A 168 13.21 1.61 -2.80
CA PHE A 168 11.89 1.99 -2.29
C PHE A 168 11.94 2.45 -0.85
N MET A 169 12.82 1.89 -0.01
CA MET A 169 13.00 2.35 1.37
C MET A 169 13.36 3.84 1.43
N GLU A 170 14.24 4.31 0.52
CA GLU A 170 14.59 5.73 0.41
C GLU A 170 13.39 6.63 0.03
N ARG A 171 12.43 6.09 -0.74
CA ARG A 171 11.19 6.80 -1.05
C ARG A 171 10.24 6.84 0.13
N TYR A 172 10.06 5.71 0.80
CA TYR A 172 9.15 5.62 1.95
C TYR A 172 9.58 6.54 3.09
N ARG A 173 10.88 6.71 3.33
CA ARG A 173 11.42 7.66 4.31
C ARG A 173 10.96 9.09 4.13
N LYS A 174 10.58 9.48 2.92
CA LYS A 174 10.18 10.86 2.63
C LYS A 174 8.78 11.18 3.13
N PHE A 175 7.96 10.18 3.40
CA PHE A 175 6.56 10.39 3.77
C PHE A 175 6.04 9.50 4.90
N LEU A 176 6.71 8.40 5.18
CA LEU A 176 6.37 7.54 6.31
C LEU A 176 6.80 8.21 7.63
N LYS A 177 6.01 8.06 8.67
CA LYS A 177 6.36 8.52 10.02
C LYS A 177 7.64 7.85 10.52
N PRO A 178 8.39 8.47 11.45
CA PRO A 178 9.60 7.89 12.01
C PRO A 178 9.41 6.51 12.66
N ASP A 179 8.27 6.27 13.25
CA ASP A 179 7.84 5.01 13.88
C ASP A 179 6.86 4.21 13.01
N GLY A 180 6.79 4.56 11.73
CA GLY A 180 5.88 3.93 10.78
C GLY A 180 6.25 2.48 10.49
N ILE A 181 5.26 1.64 10.19
CA ILE A 181 5.43 0.21 10.01
C ILE A 181 5.31 -0.16 8.54
N ILE A 182 6.17 -1.08 8.08
CA ILE A 182 6.08 -1.69 6.75
C ILE A 182 5.74 -3.16 6.91
N HIS A 183 4.55 -3.54 6.47
CA HIS A 183 4.07 -4.92 6.46
C HIS A 183 4.35 -5.56 5.11
N LEU A 184 5.05 -6.68 5.10
CA LEU A 184 5.16 -7.55 3.93
C LEU A 184 4.39 -8.84 4.15
N LYS A 185 3.41 -9.11 3.30
CA LYS A 185 2.71 -10.39 3.21
C LYS A 185 2.93 -10.99 1.84
N THR A 186 3.57 -12.16 1.75
CA THR A 186 3.95 -12.76 0.48
C THR A 186 3.86 -14.29 0.50
N ASP A 187 3.50 -14.89 -0.63
CA ASP A 187 3.58 -16.32 -0.89
C ASP A 187 4.88 -16.71 -1.63
N SER A 188 5.68 -15.73 -2.00
CA SER A 188 6.96 -15.92 -2.68
C SER A 188 8.11 -16.14 -1.69
N ASN A 189 8.64 -17.35 -1.63
CA ASN A 189 9.85 -17.66 -0.84
C ASN A 189 11.02 -16.75 -1.24
N PHE A 190 11.13 -16.42 -2.52
CA PHE A 190 12.17 -15.51 -3.01
C PHE A 190 11.99 -14.09 -2.42
N MET A 191 10.78 -13.55 -2.44
CA MET A 191 10.52 -12.21 -1.91
C MET A 191 10.74 -12.16 -0.40
N PHE A 192 10.30 -13.17 0.33
CA PHE A 192 10.53 -13.32 1.76
C PHE A 192 12.02 -13.34 2.09
N THR A 193 12.77 -14.26 1.47
CA THR A 193 14.21 -14.43 1.69
C THR A 193 14.99 -13.15 1.33
N TYR A 194 14.68 -12.57 0.17
CA TYR A 194 15.29 -11.29 -0.24
C TYR A 194 15.04 -10.19 0.80
N THR A 195 13.81 -10.05 1.26
CA THR A 195 13.46 -9.00 2.21
C THR A 195 14.15 -9.21 3.55
N LYS A 196 14.22 -10.45 4.05
CA LYS A 196 14.96 -10.80 5.27
C LYS A 196 16.42 -10.35 5.18
N TYR A 197 17.14 -10.75 4.12
CA TYR A 197 18.53 -10.33 3.94
C TYR A 197 18.70 -8.82 3.73
N MET A 198 17.76 -8.17 3.05
CA MET A 198 17.78 -6.71 2.88
C MET A 198 17.63 -6.00 4.23
N ILE A 199 16.74 -6.46 5.09
CA ILE A 199 16.54 -5.95 6.44
C ILE A 199 17.82 -6.13 7.28
N GLU A 200 18.39 -7.34 7.31
CA GLU A 200 19.61 -7.67 8.03
C GLU A 200 20.79 -6.81 7.57
N ALA A 201 21.01 -6.73 6.25
CA ALA A 201 22.13 -5.98 5.67
C ALA A 201 22.07 -4.46 5.93
N ASN A 202 20.87 -3.91 6.12
CA ASN A 202 20.68 -2.49 6.38
C ASN A 202 20.34 -2.19 7.85
N GLN A 203 20.33 -3.20 8.71
CA GLN A 203 20.04 -3.09 10.15
C GLN A 203 18.70 -2.41 10.44
N PHE A 204 17.68 -2.69 9.62
CA PHE A 204 16.33 -2.21 9.89
C PHE A 204 15.71 -2.94 11.09
N PRO A 205 15.01 -2.23 11.98
CA PRO A 205 14.31 -2.87 13.07
C PRO A 205 13.19 -3.78 12.55
N VAL A 206 13.01 -4.91 13.21
CA VAL A 206 11.97 -5.90 12.90
C VAL A 206 11.16 -6.13 14.15
N GLU A 207 9.86 -5.90 14.07
CA GLU A 207 8.93 -6.20 15.14
C GLU A 207 8.55 -7.69 15.11
N PHE A 208 8.29 -8.21 13.92
CA PHE A 208 7.89 -9.60 13.73
C PHE A 208 8.31 -10.14 12.37
N ILE A 209 8.72 -11.41 12.33
CA ILE A 209 9.01 -12.15 11.10
C ILE A 209 8.64 -13.63 11.26
N THR A 210 7.84 -14.17 10.34
CA THR A 210 7.48 -15.59 10.31
C THR A 210 7.44 -16.14 8.88
N GLU A 211 7.88 -17.40 8.73
CA GLU A 211 7.77 -18.15 7.48
C GLU A 211 6.42 -18.87 7.36
N ASP A 212 5.69 -19.01 8.45
CA ASP A 212 4.38 -19.65 8.50
C ASP A 212 3.43 -18.87 9.41
N LEU A 213 2.63 -18.02 8.82
CA LEU A 213 1.67 -17.19 9.56
C LEU A 213 0.60 -18.02 10.27
N TYR A 214 0.19 -19.16 9.69
CA TYR A 214 -0.91 -19.98 10.24
C TYR A 214 -0.57 -20.74 11.50
N HIS A 215 0.71 -21.01 11.72
CA HIS A 215 1.21 -21.68 12.93
C HIS A 215 1.95 -20.68 13.84
N SER A 216 1.75 -19.40 13.63
CA SER A 216 2.26 -18.35 14.52
C SER A 216 1.18 -17.90 15.49
N ASP A 217 1.59 -17.36 16.63
CA ASP A 217 0.69 -16.87 17.70
C ASP A 217 -0.16 -15.65 17.28
N LEU A 218 -0.03 -15.19 16.02
CA LEU A 218 -0.77 -14.06 15.46
C LEU A 218 -2.08 -14.43 14.74
N VAL A 219 -2.45 -15.72 14.69
CA VAL A 219 -3.64 -16.15 13.94
C VAL A 219 -4.93 -16.01 14.77
N ASP A 220 -4.81 -15.85 16.07
CA ASP A 220 -5.96 -15.74 17.00
C ASP A 220 -6.31 -14.29 17.37
N ASP A 221 -5.59 -13.31 16.81
CA ASP A 221 -5.86 -11.87 16.91
C ASP A 221 -6.37 -11.36 15.55
#